data_1cddbd4b7db4c5ce27cc0d8c47e16b5c
#
_entry.id   1cddbd4b7db4c5ce27cc0d8c47e16b5c
#
_cell.length_a   1.000
_cell.length_b   1.000
_cell.length_c   1.000
_cell.angle_alpha   90.00
_cell.angle_beta   90.00
_cell.angle_gamma   90.00
#
_symmetry.space_group_name_H-M   'P 1'
#
loop_
_entity.id
_entity.type
_entity.pdbx_description
1 polymer ?
#
loop_
_entity_poly.entity_id
_entity_poly.type
_entity_poly.pdbx_seq_one_letter_code
_entity_poly.pdbx_strand_id
1 'polypeptide(L)'
;MKKILVLLILWSLAAGCAGAPQARQPLVVYAAGSLIIPFDDLEKAFEARYPHIDVQSEYHGSIQVIRHATELHKPIDVVVTADHALIPMLMYQTSDPDTGKPNADWYIRFATNRMALAYSDRSRYANEINDQNWTEIIRRPDVKVGISDPRFDAAGYRAFMTLQLAEHYLGQPELFEEMFARVFTFPVGVSTLGPYDIIRIPEILEIQPGANIVMRGSSIQLVALLESGDLDYAFDYESVIRQHNFRMIELPAELNLGEAEQADTYSKVAVLLDFQRFASVKPEFQGEQIGYGITIPSGAPDPEAAQLFVAFVLGEEGREIMAAEHHPQLDLPVADGYQRLPEALKPLCQPAP
;
A
#
# COMPACT_ATOMS: atom_id res chain seq x y z
N MET A 1 39.04 52.22 39.63
CA MET A 1 39.11 51.12 38.61
C MET A 1 38.56 49.77 39.07
N LYS A 2 38.36 49.45 40.35
CA LYS A 2 37.81 48.17 40.83
C LYS A 2 36.29 48.01 40.82
N LYS A 3 35.50 49.07 40.67
CA LYS A 3 34.03 49.04 40.68
C LYS A 3 33.39 48.86 39.29
N ILE A 4 34.10 49.04 38.19
CA ILE A 4 33.62 48.91 36.82
C ILE A 4 33.77 47.44 36.35
N LEU A 5 34.70 46.69 36.92
CA LEU A 5 34.94 45.29 36.53
C LEU A 5 33.85 44.31 37.05
N VAL A 6 33.16 44.66 38.16
CA VAL A 6 32.12 43.80 38.73
C VAL A 6 30.78 43.93 37.99
N LEU A 7 30.50 45.07 37.34
CA LEU A 7 29.25 45.28 36.58
C LEU A 7 29.27 44.58 35.21
N LEU A 8 30.46 44.34 34.61
CA LEU A 8 30.60 43.63 33.33
C LEU A 8 30.48 42.11 33.46
N ILE A 9 30.78 41.57 34.65
CA ILE A 9 30.66 40.10 34.89
C ILE A 9 29.21 39.72 35.19
N LEU A 10 28.37 40.61 35.69
CA LEU A 10 26.95 40.34 35.93
C LEU A 10 26.07 40.39 34.68
N TRP A 11 26.53 40.99 33.59
CA TRP A 11 25.80 41.06 32.32
C TRP A 11 26.08 39.84 31.39
N SER A 12 27.15 39.10 31.62
CA SER A 12 27.50 37.89 30.86
C SER A 12 26.79 36.62 31.35
N LEU A 13 26.07 36.68 32.48
CA LEU A 13 25.31 35.52 33.02
C LEU A 13 23.82 35.49 32.60
N ALA A 14 23.32 36.55 31.94
CA ALA A 14 21.93 36.61 31.46
C ALA A 14 21.70 36.12 30.02
N ALA A 15 22.75 35.69 29.28
CA ALA A 15 22.67 35.29 27.88
C ALA A 15 22.67 33.76 27.67
N GLY A 16 22.33 32.96 28.68
CA GLY A 16 22.55 31.50 28.67
C GLY A 16 21.33 30.64 28.93
N CYS A 17 20.14 31.04 28.46
CA CYS A 17 18.99 30.11 28.39
C CYS A 17 18.31 30.20 27.02
N ALA A 18 19.10 30.02 25.96
CA ALA A 18 18.53 29.40 24.77
C ALA A 18 18.35 27.91 25.16
N GLY A 19 17.11 27.53 25.52
CA GLY A 19 16.79 26.11 25.80
C GLY A 19 17.32 25.25 24.67
N ALA A 20 17.99 24.16 25.02
CA ALA A 20 18.32 23.16 24.02
C ALA A 20 17.03 22.84 23.26
N PRO A 21 17.05 22.69 21.93
CA PRO A 21 15.88 22.28 21.18
C PRO A 21 15.33 21.02 21.84
N GLN A 22 14.09 21.10 22.32
CA GLN A 22 13.43 19.95 22.93
C GLN A 22 13.37 18.86 21.86
N ALA A 23 13.90 17.66 22.17
CA ALA A 23 13.84 16.55 21.24
C ALA A 23 12.37 16.30 20.87
N ARG A 24 12.07 16.26 19.57
CA ARG A 24 10.73 15.97 19.09
C ARG A 24 10.39 14.53 19.45
N GLN A 25 9.12 14.28 19.69
CA GLN A 25 8.59 12.96 20.01
C GLN A 25 8.43 12.17 18.71
N PRO A 26 9.11 11.03 18.55
CA PRO A 26 8.98 10.24 17.31
C PRO A 26 7.60 9.60 17.22
N LEU A 27 7.04 9.60 16.01
CA LEU A 27 5.83 8.87 15.62
C LEU A 27 6.18 7.98 14.43
N VAL A 28 6.23 6.68 14.65
CA VAL A 28 6.65 5.71 13.63
C VAL A 28 5.47 5.22 12.83
N VAL A 29 5.48 5.51 11.51
CA VAL A 29 4.40 5.15 10.58
C VAL A 29 4.94 4.15 9.55
N TYR A 30 4.35 2.95 9.48
CA TYR A 30 4.65 2.00 8.42
C TYR A 30 3.50 1.97 7.41
N ALA A 31 3.79 2.30 6.16
CA ALA A 31 2.78 2.47 5.13
C ALA A 31 3.10 1.71 3.84
N ALA A 32 2.06 1.46 3.05
CA ALA A 32 2.20 0.90 1.71
C ALA A 32 3.00 1.83 0.78
N GLY A 33 3.82 1.25 -0.11
CA GLY A 33 4.68 2.01 -1.02
C GLY A 33 3.95 3.02 -1.90
N SER A 34 2.70 2.75 -2.28
CA SER A 34 1.86 3.68 -3.05
C SER A 34 1.49 4.97 -2.29
N LEU A 35 1.76 5.02 -0.99
CA LEU A 35 1.46 6.18 -0.13
C LEU A 35 2.68 7.09 0.10
N ILE A 36 3.84 6.84 -0.51
CA ILE A 36 5.05 7.64 -0.28
C ILE A 36 4.78 9.13 -0.48
N ILE A 37 4.26 9.52 -1.65
CA ILE A 37 4.08 10.94 -1.98
C ILE A 37 3.00 11.60 -1.10
N PRO A 38 1.77 11.06 -1.00
CA PRO A 38 0.75 11.71 -0.17
C PRO A 38 1.11 11.71 1.31
N PHE A 39 1.82 10.70 1.82
CA PHE A 39 2.21 10.66 3.23
C PHE A 39 3.39 11.59 3.55
N ASP A 40 4.30 11.84 2.61
CA ASP A 40 5.32 12.87 2.74
C ASP A 40 4.70 14.27 2.89
N ASP A 41 3.63 14.57 2.17
CA ASP A 41 2.90 15.83 2.30
C ASP A 41 2.01 15.89 3.56
N LEU A 42 1.38 14.75 3.93
CA LEU A 42 0.67 14.63 5.21
C LEU A 42 1.60 14.82 6.40
N GLU A 43 2.80 14.23 6.37
CA GLU A 43 3.84 14.39 7.39
C GLU A 43 4.20 15.86 7.56
N LYS A 44 4.55 16.57 6.48
CA LYS A 44 4.88 18.01 6.53
C LYS A 44 3.75 18.85 7.12
N ALA A 45 2.52 18.62 6.69
CA ALA A 45 1.35 19.37 7.17
C ALA A 45 1.02 19.04 8.63
N PHE A 46 1.11 17.76 9.01
CA PHE A 46 0.91 17.32 10.39
C PHE A 46 1.95 17.92 11.34
N GLU A 47 3.24 17.89 10.99
CA GLU A 47 4.33 18.43 11.77
C GLU A 47 4.24 19.96 11.89
N ALA A 48 3.75 20.66 10.88
CA ALA A 48 3.47 22.09 10.97
C ALA A 48 2.40 22.39 12.01
N ARG A 49 1.41 21.51 12.18
CA ARG A 49 0.34 21.63 13.19
C ARG A 49 0.78 21.16 14.57
N TYR A 50 1.63 20.12 14.64
CA TYR A 50 2.12 19.48 15.86
C TYR A 50 3.66 19.49 15.90
N PRO A 51 4.33 20.64 16.05
CA PRO A 51 5.78 20.77 15.86
C PRO A 51 6.62 20.04 16.91
N HIS A 52 6.01 19.48 17.94
CA HIS A 52 6.66 18.65 18.95
C HIS A 52 6.70 17.16 18.56
N ILE A 53 5.99 16.73 17.52
CA ILE A 53 6.00 15.37 16.99
C ILE A 53 6.89 15.31 15.75
N ASP A 54 7.61 14.21 15.60
CA ASP A 54 8.53 13.87 14.49
C ASP A 54 8.03 12.62 13.82
N VAL A 55 7.36 12.75 12.68
CA VAL A 55 6.82 11.60 11.95
C VAL A 55 7.96 10.91 11.23
N GLN A 56 8.10 9.60 11.45
CA GLN A 56 9.13 8.76 10.86
C GLN A 56 8.46 7.66 10.04
N SER A 57 8.32 7.92 8.75
CA SER A 57 7.62 7.02 7.84
C SER A 57 8.55 6.01 7.19
N GLU A 58 8.16 4.72 7.18
CA GLU A 58 8.78 3.66 6.40
C GLU A 58 7.77 3.05 5.43
N TYR A 59 8.21 2.79 4.18
CA TYR A 59 7.33 2.34 3.11
C TYR A 59 7.74 0.99 2.55
N HIS A 60 6.79 0.06 2.49
CA HIS A 60 7.01 -1.32 2.04
C HIS A 60 5.79 -1.84 1.26
N GLY A 61 5.89 -3.04 0.71
CA GLY A 61 4.69 -3.78 0.27
C GLY A 61 3.77 -4.05 1.46
N SER A 62 2.46 -4.01 1.24
CA SER A 62 1.47 -4.05 2.34
C SER A 62 1.59 -5.28 3.25
N ILE A 63 1.92 -6.45 2.70
CA ILE A 63 2.16 -7.66 3.49
C ILE A 63 3.43 -7.50 4.34
N GLN A 64 4.48 -6.86 3.80
CA GLN A 64 5.70 -6.58 4.57
C GLN A 64 5.43 -5.60 5.71
N VAL A 65 4.60 -4.56 5.49
CA VAL A 65 4.17 -3.63 6.54
C VAL A 65 3.57 -4.41 7.72
N ILE A 66 2.61 -5.29 7.45
CA ILE A 66 1.98 -6.12 8.49
C ILE A 66 3.01 -7.01 9.19
N ARG A 67 3.92 -7.64 8.45
CA ARG A 67 4.94 -8.53 9.02
C ARG A 67 5.93 -7.80 9.92
N HIS A 68 6.22 -6.54 9.66
CA HIS A 68 7.04 -5.73 10.56
C HIS A 68 6.37 -5.58 11.93
N ALA A 69 5.06 -5.41 11.96
CA ALA A 69 4.31 -5.33 13.22
C ALA A 69 4.15 -6.71 13.90
N THR A 70 3.77 -7.75 13.14
CA THR A 70 3.30 -9.04 13.70
C THR A 70 4.40 -10.08 13.90
N GLU A 71 5.45 -10.09 13.05
CA GLU A 71 6.53 -11.08 13.09
C GLU A 71 7.84 -10.50 13.63
N LEU A 72 8.17 -9.25 13.23
CA LEU A 72 9.40 -8.59 13.64
C LEU A 72 9.24 -7.74 14.90
N HIS A 73 7.99 -7.57 15.36
CA HIS A 73 7.62 -6.80 16.53
C HIS A 73 8.31 -5.44 16.62
N LYS A 74 8.33 -4.75 15.47
CA LYS A 74 8.86 -3.38 15.40
C LYS A 74 7.98 -2.45 16.23
N PRO A 75 8.56 -1.44 16.90
CA PRO A 75 7.80 -0.41 17.60
C PRO A 75 7.16 0.54 16.59
N ILE A 76 5.94 0.23 16.17
CA ILE A 76 5.18 0.96 15.15
C ILE A 76 3.97 1.60 15.80
N ASP A 77 3.75 2.89 15.54
CA ASP A 77 2.62 3.64 16.05
C ASP A 77 1.40 3.56 15.12
N VAL A 78 1.63 3.60 13.81
CA VAL A 78 0.55 3.57 12.82
C VAL A 78 0.91 2.60 11.69
N VAL A 79 -0.03 1.73 11.34
CA VAL A 79 0.05 0.81 10.19
C VAL A 79 -0.95 1.24 9.14
N VAL A 80 -0.48 1.38 7.88
CA VAL A 80 -1.31 1.75 6.74
C VAL A 80 -1.04 0.81 5.56
N THR A 81 -2.07 0.16 5.07
CA THR A 81 -1.97 -0.83 4.00
C THR A 81 -2.77 -0.43 2.77
N ALA A 82 -2.32 -0.81 1.60
CA ALA A 82 -3.09 -0.68 0.36
C ALA A 82 -4.17 -1.77 0.22
N ASP A 83 -4.26 -2.67 1.19
CA ASP A 83 -5.32 -3.66 1.30
C ASP A 83 -5.79 -3.78 2.75
N HIS A 84 -7.00 -3.26 3.01
CA HIS A 84 -7.59 -3.26 4.34
C HIS A 84 -7.83 -4.66 4.90
N ALA A 85 -8.08 -5.67 4.03
CA ALA A 85 -8.34 -7.06 4.43
C ALA A 85 -7.12 -7.72 5.10
N LEU A 86 -5.90 -7.21 4.86
CA LEU A 86 -4.68 -7.69 5.53
C LEU A 86 -4.73 -7.50 7.05
N ILE A 87 -5.38 -6.44 7.54
CA ILE A 87 -5.42 -6.13 8.97
C ILE A 87 -6.21 -7.19 9.74
N PRO A 88 -7.48 -7.49 9.44
CA PRO A 88 -8.19 -8.54 10.16
C PRO A 88 -7.63 -9.94 9.87
N MET A 89 -7.10 -10.17 8.67
CA MET A 89 -6.54 -11.46 8.28
C MET A 89 -5.29 -11.82 9.08
N LEU A 90 -4.40 -10.88 9.30
CA LEU A 90 -3.08 -11.13 9.89
C LEU A 90 -2.91 -10.52 11.28
N MET A 91 -3.36 -9.27 11.52
CA MET A 91 -3.14 -8.60 12.81
C MET A 91 -4.16 -9.01 13.88
N TYR A 92 -5.42 -9.31 13.51
CA TYR A 92 -6.40 -9.80 14.51
C TYR A 92 -6.11 -11.23 14.93
N GLN A 93 -5.46 -12.02 14.09
CA GLN A 93 -5.17 -13.43 14.31
C GLN A 93 -3.82 -13.67 15.03
N THR A 94 -3.01 -12.65 15.17
CA THR A 94 -1.71 -12.70 15.84
C THR A 94 -1.72 -11.79 17.07
N SER A 95 -0.93 -12.15 18.09
CA SER A 95 -0.89 -11.40 19.34
C SER A 95 0.44 -10.68 19.51
N ASP A 96 0.36 -9.47 20.04
CA ASP A 96 1.50 -8.72 20.52
C ASP A 96 2.12 -9.43 21.71
N PRO A 97 3.43 -9.72 21.72
CA PRO A 97 4.07 -10.52 22.77
C PRO A 97 4.13 -9.83 24.12
N ASP A 98 4.14 -8.50 24.14
CA ASP A 98 4.28 -7.72 25.37
C ASP A 98 2.92 -7.50 26.07
N THR A 99 1.87 -7.29 25.29
CA THR A 99 0.53 -7.03 25.81
C THR A 99 -0.36 -8.28 25.88
N GLY A 100 -0.06 -9.31 25.09
CA GLY A 100 -0.87 -10.52 24.93
C GLY A 100 -2.20 -10.28 24.19
N LYS A 101 -2.44 -9.06 23.69
CA LYS A 101 -3.63 -8.70 22.92
C LYS A 101 -3.41 -8.99 21.44
N PRO A 102 -4.47 -9.11 20.61
CA PRO A 102 -4.32 -9.08 19.16
C PRO A 102 -3.49 -7.88 18.73
N ASN A 103 -2.64 -8.02 17.70
CA ASN A 103 -1.82 -6.90 17.20
C ASN A 103 -2.65 -5.71 16.73
N ALA A 104 -3.88 -5.94 16.29
CA ALA A 104 -4.93 -4.93 16.11
C ALA A 104 -6.30 -5.59 16.35
N ASP A 105 -7.32 -4.80 16.65
CA ASP A 105 -8.69 -5.28 16.83
C ASP A 105 -9.73 -4.35 16.18
N TRP A 106 -9.25 -3.36 15.43
CA TRP A 106 -10.03 -2.45 14.57
C TRP A 106 -9.16 -1.95 13.42
N TYR A 107 -9.79 -1.51 12.36
CA TYR A 107 -9.18 -0.68 11.30
C TYR A 107 -10.22 0.26 10.69
N ILE A 108 -9.74 1.27 9.98
CA ILE A 108 -10.58 2.18 9.20
C ILE A 108 -10.18 2.08 7.73
N ARG A 109 -11.12 1.69 6.87
CA ARG A 109 -11.00 1.79 5.41
C ARG A 109 -11.30 3.24 5.03
N PHE A 110 -10.35 3.94 4.40
CA PHE A 110 -10.45 5.38 4.20
C PHE A 110 -10.29 5.85 2.76
N ALA A 111 -9.63 5.06 1.91
CA ALA A 111 -9.35 5.42 0.53
C ALA A 111 -9.52 4.21 -0.39
N THR A 112 -9.60 4.46 -1.68
CA THR A 112 -9.63 3.47 -2.76
C THR A 112 -8.56 3.75 -3.80
N ASN A 113 -8.47 2.91 -4.83
CA ASN A 113 -7.59 3.10 -5.98
C ASN A 113 -8.10 2.25 -7.16
N ARG A 114 -7.37 2.29 -8.29
CA ARG A 114 -7.61 1.44 -9.46
C ARG A 114 -6.31 0.86 -9.96
N MET A 115 -6.37 -0.36 -10.49
CA MET A 115 -5.26 -0.93 -11.26
C MET A 115 -5.26 -0.35 -12.67
N ALA A 116 -4.06 -0.06 -13.17
CA ALA A 116 -3.83 0.36 -14.55
C ALA A 116 -2.50 -0.22 -15.06
N LEU A 117 -2.25 -0.08 -16.35
CA LEU A 117 -0.98 -0.48 -16.97
C LEU A 117 -0.16 0.78 -17.28
N ALA A 118 0.86 1.04 -16.48
CA ALA A 118 1.79 2.16 -16.63
C ALA A 118 2.78 1.94 -17.77
N TYR A 119 3.16 3.02 -18.46
CA TYR A 119 4.24 3.04 -19.43
C TYR A 119 4.80 4.44 -19.64
N SER A 120 5.98 4.55 -20.23
CA SER A 120 6.64 5.82 -20.55
C SER A 120 6.77 6.03 -22.07
N ASP A 121 7.19 7.23 -22.50
CA ASP A 121 7.50 7.48 -23.90
C ASP A 121 8.70 6.66 -24.42
N ARG A 122 9.49 6.06 -23.51
CA ARG A 122 10.60 5.17 -23.84
C ARG A 122 10.18 3.71 -24.01
N SER A 123 8.97 3.36 -23.60
CA SER A 123 8.45 1.99 -23.67
C SER A 123 8.33 1.54 -25.12
N ARG A 124 8.69 0.30 -25.39
CA ARG A 124 8.48 -0.29 -26.72
C ARG A 124 6.99 -0.23 -27.07
N TYR A 125 6.71 0.16 -28.29
CA TYR A 125 5.34 0.29 -28.80
C TYR A 125 4.47 1.34 -28.07
N ALA A 126 5.08 2.32 -27.38
CA ALA A 126 4.37 3.38 -26.66
C ALA A 126 3.39 4.19 -27.53
N ASN A 127 3.61 4.24 -28.86
CA ASN A 127 2.74 4.94 -29.80
C ASN A 127 1.73 4.00 -30.52
N GLU A 128 1.81 2.70 -30.25
CA GLU A 128 0.91 1.69 -30.83
C GLU A 128 -0.11 1.19 -29.81
N ILE A 129 0.28 1.11 -28.52
CA ILE A 129 -0.54 0.56 -27.45
C ILE A 129 -1.78 1.42 -27.20
N ASN A 130 -2.90 0.76 -26.99
CA ASN A 130 -4.19 1.36 -26.63
C ASN A 130 -5.06 0.36 -25.85
N ASP A 131 -6.26 0.78 -25.45
CA ASP A 131 -7.24 0.00 -24.68
C ASP A 131 -7.72 -1.30 -25.36
N GLN A 132 -7.58 -1.39 -26.69
CA GLN A 132 -8.02 -2.57 -27.46
C GLN A 132 -6.91 -3.60 -27.68
N ASN A 133 -5.64 -3.19 -27.66
CA ASN A 133 -4.52 -4.08 -28.04
C ASN A 133 -3.47 -4.28 -26.94
N TRP A 134 -3.67 -3.74 -25.75
CA TRP A 134 -2.67 -3.78 -24.67
C TRP A 134 -2.23 -5.21 -24.33
N THR A 135 -3.15 -6.19 -24.33
CA THR A 135 -2.82 -7.60 -24.06
C THR A 135 -1.97 -8.22 -25.15
N GLU A 136 -2.12 -7.78 -26.42
CA GLU A 136 -1.28 -8.22 -27.51
C GLU A 136 0.13 -7.61 -27.39
N ILE A 137 0.22 -6.33 -27.06
CA ILE A 137 1.51 -5.62 -26.93
C ILE A 137 2.35 -6.20 -25.79
N ILE A 138 1.76 -6.40 -24.60
CA ILE A 138 2.52 -6.90 -23.45
C ILE A 138 2.96 -8.35 -23.57
N ARG A 139 2.36 -9.13 -24.48
CA ARG A 139 2.77 -10.51 -24.80
C ARG A 139 3.92 -10.60 -25.80
N ARG A 140 4.34 -9.49 -26.44
CA ARG A 140 5.45 -9.51 -27.39
C ARG A 140 6.74 -9.92 -26.67
N PRO A 141 7.57 -10.81 -27.26
CA PRO A 141 8.71 -11.39 -26.56
C PRO A 141 9.84 -10.40 -26.24
N ASP A 142 9.86 -9.25 -26.90
CA ASP A 142 10.81 -8.16 -26.68
C ASP A 142 10.30 -7.11 -25.67
N VAL A 143 9.06 -7.22 -25.21
CA VAL A 143 8.43 -6.28 -24.24
C VAL A 143 8.65 -6.80 -22.82
N LYS A 144 9.16 -5.93 -21.94
CA LYS A 144 9.36 -6.22 -20.52
C LYS A 144 8.20 -5.68 -19.70
N VAL A 145 7.55 -6.55 -18.94
CA VAL A 145 6.41 -6.20 -18.08
C VAL A 145 6.78 -6.37 -16.61
N GLY A 146 6.53 -5.32 -15.82
CA GLY A 146 6.78 -5.26 -14.40
C GLY A 146 5.56 -5.62 -13.56
N ILE A 147 5.82 -6.38 -12.49
CA ILE A 147 4.86 -6.66 -11.42
C ILE A 147 5.57 -6.53 -10.08
N SER A 148 4.86 -6.16 -9.04
CA SER A 148 5.35 -6.37 -7.68
C SER A 148 5.15 -7.82 -7.24
N ASP A 149 5.96 -8.27 -6.30
CA ASP A 149 5.90 -9.64 -5.79
C ASP A 149 4.61 -9.84 -4.97
N PRO A 150 3.71 -10.70 -5.42
CA PRO A 150 2.41 -10.91 -4.78
C PRO A 150 2.51 -11.47 -3.36
N ARG A 151 3.69 -11.98 -2.97
CA ARG A 151 3.97 -12.48 -1.61
C ARG A 151 4.25 -11.37 -0.61
N PHE A 152 4.49 -10.14 -1.08
CA PHE A 152 4.90 -9.01 -0.26
C PHE A 152 4.04 -7.76 -0.48
N ASP A 153 3.46 -7.61 -1.68
CA ASP A 153 2.78 -6.38 -2.09
C ASP A 153 1.39 -6.64 -2.67
N ALA A 154 0.42 -5.83 -2.23
CA ALA A 154 -0.96 -5.92 -2.68
C ALA A 154 -1.13 -5.64 -4.19
N ALA A 155 -0.35 -4.72 -4.77
CA ALA A 155 -0.38 -4.48 -6.20
C ALA A 155 0.00 -5.74 -7.01
N GLY A 156 0.88 -6.59 -6.46
CA GLY A 156 1.30 -7.83 -7.10
C GLY A 156 0.18 -8.85 -7.26
N TYR A 157 -0.51 -9.21 -6.18
CA TYR A 157 -1.62 -10.17 -6.32
C TYR A 157 -2.83 -9.55 -7.05
N ARG A 158 -3.00 -8.23 -7.00
CA ARG A 158 -4.03 -7.53 -7.79
C ARG A 158 -3.71 -7.52 -9.29
N ALA A 159 -2.44 -7.42 -9.68
CA ALA A 159 -2.04 -7.60 -11.07
C ALA A 159 -2.42 -8.99 -11.59
N PHE A 160 -2.28 -10.03 -10.76
CA PHE A 160 -2.71 -11.38 -11.10
C PHE A 160 -4.23 -11.48 -11.23
N MET A 161 -4.97 -10.90 -10.28
CA MET A 161 -6.46 -10.83 -10.36
C MET A 161 -6.91 -10.08 -11.61
N THR A 162 -6.32 -8.91 -11.89
CA THR A 162 -6.63 -8.10 -13.06
C THR A 162 -6.44 -8.88 -14.35
N LEU A 163 -5.34 -9.62 -14.48
CA LEU A 163 -5.08 -10.39 -15.70
C LEU A 163 -6.00 -11.60 -15.85
N GLN A 164 -6.33 -12.29 -14.74
CA GLN A 164 -7.31 -13.37 -14.74
C GLN A 164 -8.73 -12.88 -15.09
N LEU A 165 -9.11 -11.72 -14.56
CA LEU A 165 -10.37 -11.06 -14.96
C LEU A 165 -10.35 -10.66 -16.43
N ALA A 166 -9.21 -10.19 -16.96
CA ALA A 166 -9.07 -9.83 -18.36
C ALA A 166 -9.22 -11.02 -19.29
N GLU A 167 -8.73 -12.20 -18.89
CA GLU A 167 -8.92 -13.44 -19.64
C GLU A 167 -10.41 -13.72 -19.89
N HIS A 168 -11.23 -13.62 -18.84
CA HIS A 168 -12.67 -13.81 -18.96
C HIS A 168 -13.37 -12.68 -19.74
N TYR A 169 -13.05 -11.45 -19.42
CA TYR A 169 -13.68 -10.26 -20.01
C TYR A 169 -13.44 -10.14 -21.52
N LEU A 170 -12.19 -10.41 -21.93
CA LEU A 170 -11.79 -10.33 -23.35
C LEU A 170 -12.04 -11.62 -24.13
N GLY A 171 -12.43 -12.72 -23.45
CA GLY A 171 -12.57 -14.03 -24.07
C GLY A 171 -11.25 -14.55 -24.66
N GLN A 172 -10.14 -14.28 -23.99
CA GLN A 172 -8.80 -14.71 -24.39
C GLN A 172 -8.32 -15.84 -23.47
N PRO A 173 -8.67 -17.10 -23.72
CA PRO A 173 -8.25 -18.23 -22.88
C PRO A 173 -6.73 -18.34 -22.85
N GLU A 174 -6.18 -18.73 -21.70
CA GLU A 174 -4.74 -18.88 -21.43
C GLU A 174 -3.96 -17.53 -21.36
N LEU A 175 -4.63 -16.37 -21.36
CA LEU A 175 -3.95 -15.08 -21.22
C LEU A 175 -3.15 -14.99 -19.91
N PHE A 176 -3.72 -15.46 -18.81
CA PHE A 176 -3.06 -15.46 -17.50
C PHE A 176 -1.88 -16.44 -17.48
N GLU A 177 -2.09 -17.67 -18.01
CA GLU A 177 -1.05 -18.68 -18.05
C GLU A 177 0.15 -18.25 -18.90
N GLU A 178 -0.10 -17.64 -20.05
CA GLU A 178 0.95 -17.14 -20.94
C GLU A 178 1.76 -16.02 -20.31
N MET A 179 1.08 -15.10 -19.64
CA MET A 179 1.72 -13.91 -19.06
C MET A 179 2.39 -14.20 -17.71
N PHE A 180 1.74 -14.97 -16.84
CA PHE A 180 2.21 -15.11 -15.45
C PHE A 180 2.45 -16.56 -15.03
N ALA A 181 1.56 -17.51 -15.33
CA ALA A 181 1.70 -18.84 -14.75
C ALA A 181 2.94 -19.57 -15.23
N ARG A 182 3.24 -19.52 -16.54
CA ARG A 182 4.33 -20.25 -17.19
C ARG A 182 5.70 -19.58 -17.10
N VAL A 183 5.78 -18.34 -16.66
CA VAL A 183 7.06 -17.59 -16.58
C VAL A 183 7.84 -17.91 -15.31
N PHE A 184 7.25 -18.60 -14.36
CA PHE A 184 7.90 -18.99 -13.11
C PHE A 184 8.45 -20.42 -13.19
N THR A 185 9.56 -20.68 -12.49
CA THR A 185 10.18 -22.01 -12.38
C THR A 185 9.20 -23.02 -11.78
N PHE A 186 8.43 -22.60 -10.78
CA PHE A 186 7.29 -23.34 -10.26
C PHE A 186 6.03 -22.61 -10.73
N PRO A 187 5.22 -23.22 -11.61
CA PRO A 187 4.06 -22.55 -12.17
C PRO A 187 3.09 -22.09 -11.12
N VAL A 188 2.57 -20.87 -11.30
CA VAL A 188 1.41 -20.40 -10.56
C VAL A 188 0.20 -21.15 -11.06
N GLY A 189 -0.51 -21.83 -10.17
CA GLY A 189 -1.67 -22.64 -10.54
C GLY A 189 -2.96 -21.84 -10.48
N VAL A 190 -3.86 -22.10 -11.45
CA VAL A 190 -5.25 -21.63 -11.38
C VAL A 190 -6.17 -22.84 -11.17
N SER A 191 -7.09 -22.73 -10.23
CA SER A 191 -8.11 -23.76 -9.97
C SER A 191 -9.48 -23.15 -10.16
N THR A 192 -10.20 -23.61 -11.19
CA THR A 192 -11.57 -23.12 -11.50
C THR A 192 -12.62 -23.94 -10.78
N LEU A 193 -13.49 -23.28 -10.05
CA LEU A 193 -14.65 -23.83 -9.33
C LEU A 193 -15.92 -23.14 -9.80
N GLY A 194 -16.56 -23.66 -10.84
CA GLY A 194 -17.71 -23.01 -11.47
C GLY A 194 -17.31 -21.66 -12.09
N PRO A 195 -17.89 -20.53 -11.64
CA PRO A 195 -17.52 -19.21 -12.15
C PRO A 195 -16.33 -18.58 -11.42
N TYR A 196 -15.70 -19.27 -10.46
CA TYR A 196 -14.66 -18.74 -9.59
C TYR A 196 -13.31 -19.34 -9.92
N ASP A 197 -12.28 -18.49 -9.99
CA ASP A 197 -10.88 -18.88 -10.17
C ASP A 197 -10.07 -18.56 -8.91
N ILE A 198 -9.29 -19.54 -8.47
CA ILE A 198 -8.37 -19.41 -7.35
C ILE A 198 -6.95 -19.53 -7.89
N ILE A 199 -6.23 -18.42 -7.88
CA ILE A 199 -4.82 -18.34 -8.27
C ILE A 199 -3.98 -18.75 -7.05
N ARG A 200 -3.18 -19.82 -7.18
CA ARG A 200 -2.32 -20.36 -6.11
C ARG A 200 -0.89 -19.91 -6.33
N ILE A 201 -0.39 -19.10 -5.42
CA ILE A 201 0.98 -18.58 -5.46
C ILE A 201 1.85 -19.41 -4.52
N PRO A 202 2.86 -20.14 -5.08
CA PRO A 202 3.77 -20.96 -4.27
C PRO A 202 4.71 -20.07 -3.42
N GLU A 203 5.26 -20.66 -2.36
CA GLU A 203 6.25 -19.96 -1.51
C GLU A 203 7.51 -19.61 -2.30
N ILE A 204 7.94 -20.46 -3.21
CA ILE A 204 9.07 -20.19 -4.10
C ILE A 204 8.53 -19.67 -5.43
N LEU A 205 8.77 -18.39 -5.70
CA LEU A 205 8.33 -17.72 -6.91
C LEU A 205 9.56 -17.14 -7.61
N GLU A 206 10.17 -17.92 -8.49
CA GLU A 206 11.36 -17.56 -9.24
C GLU A 206 11.03 -17.44 -10.72
N ILE A 207 11.39 -16.32 -11.32
CA ILE A 207 11.19 -16.08 -12.75
C ILE A 207 12.21 -16.92 -13.55
N GLN A 208 11.73 -17.60 -14.58
CA GLN A 208 12.60 -18.38 -15.48
C GLN A 208 13.58 -17.46 -16.22
N PRO A 209 14.83 -17.90 -16.44
CA PRO A 209 15.79 -17.17 -17.24
C PRO A 209 15.26 -16.88 -18.65
N GLY A 210 15.30 -15.60 -19.03
CA GLY A 210 14.86 -15.16 -20.35
C GLY A 210 13.36 -14.81 -20.46
N ALA A 211 12.59 -14.96 -19.39
CA ALA A 211 11.24 -14.44 -19.34
C ALA A 211 11.23 -12.92 -19.41
N ASN A 212 10.19 -12.37 -20.00
CA ASN A 212 10.00 -10.93 -20.17
C ASN A 212 9.30 -10.24 -18.97
N ILE A 213 9.10 -10.98 -17.88
CA ILE A 213 8.55 -10.44 -16.63
C ILE A 213 9.67 -9.95 -15.73
N VAL A 214 9.49 -8.78 -15.13
CA VAL A 214 10.38 -8.20 -14.12
C VAL A 214 9.60 -8.07 -12.82
N MET A 215 10.03 -8.76 -11.77
CA MET A 215 9.38 -8.72 -10.46
C MET A 215 10.24 -7.96 -9.45
N ARG A 216 9.61 -7.13 -8.62
CA ARG A 216 10.22 -6.39 -7.51
C ARG A 216 9.41 -6.59 -6.23
N GLY A 217 10.04 -6.39 -5.08
CA GLY A 217 9.40 -6.59 -3.77
C GLY A 217 8.25 -5.63 -3.47
N SER A 218 8.16 -4.49 -4.19
CA SER A 218 7.11 -3.49 -4.06
C SER A 218 6.92 -2.77 -5.39
N SER A 219 5.72 -2.33 -5.71
CA SER A 219 5.38 -1.68 -6.98
C SER A 219 6.15 -0.38 -7.18
N ILE A 220 6.40 0.40 -6.13
CA ILE A 220 7.18 1.63 -6.22
C ILE A 220 8.61 1.42 -6.78
N GLN A 221 9.18 0.21 -6.64
CA GLN A 221 10.48 -0.12 -7.21
C GLN A 221 10.43 -0.28 -8.74
N LEU A 222 9.25 -0.43 -9.34
CA LEU A 222 9.07 -0.49 -10.79
C LEU A 222 9.14 0.90 -11.43
N VAL A 223 8.83 1.95 -10.67
CA VAL A 223 8.87 3.34 -11.13
C VAL A 223 10.23 3.70 -11.71
N ALA A 224 11.30 3.46 -10.97
CA ALA A 224 12.66 3.75 -11.43
C ALA A 224 13.05 2.99 -12.71
N LEU A 225 12.52 1.78 -12.90
CA LEU A 225 12.77 0.97 -14.09
C LEU A 225 11.99 1.48 -15.32
N LEU A 226 10.78 2.01 -15.11
CA LEU A 226 10.02 2.69 -16.16
C LEU A 226 10.68 4.02 -16.55
N GLU A 227 11.16 4.79 -15.59
CA GLU A 227 11.88 6.05 -15.82
C GLU A 227 13.17 5.85 -16.61
N SER A 228 13.95 4.82 -16.26
CA SER A 228 15.20 4.48 -16.96
C SER A 228 14.96 3.88 -18.35
N GLY A 229 13.79 3.30 -18.60
CA GLY A 229 13.47 2.52 -19.82
C GLY A 229 14.00 1.07 -19.75
N ASP A 230 14.37 0.59 -18.58
CA ASP A 230 14.71 -0.82 -18.35
C ASP A 230 13.49 -1.73 -18.29
N LEU A 231 12.31 -1.13 -18.14
CA LEU A 231 10.99 -1.73 -18.14
C LEU A 231 10.10 -1.00 -19.15
N ASP A 232 9.28 -1.74 -19.88
CA ASP A 232 8.36 -1.15 -20.86
C ASP A 232 6.99 -0.84 -20.24
N TYR A 233 6.42 -1.78 -19.49
CA TYR A 233 5.09 -1.68 -18.88
C TYR A 233 5.12 -2.18 -17.45
N ALA A 234 4.24 -1.66 -16.60
CA ALA A 234 4.06 -2.16 -15.24
C ALA A 234 2.59 -2.12 -14.83
N PHE A 235 2.10 -3.18 -14.18
CA PHE A 235 0.85 -3.09 -13.46
C PHE A 235 1.07 -2.36 -12.15
N ASP A 236 0.36 -1.24 -11.97
CA ASP A 236 0.43 -0.44 -10.76
C ASP A 236 -0.90 0.30 -10.52
N TYR A 237 -0.98 0.98 -9.39
CA TYR A 237 -2.12 1.82 -9.07
C TYR A 237 -2.14 3.12 -9.88
N GLU A 238 -3.33 3.53 -10.30
CA GLU A 238 -3.53 4.77 -11.05
C GLU A 238 -2.93 5.99 -10.33
N SER A 239 -3.07 6.06 -9.00
CA SER A 239 -2.49 7.16 -8.22
C SER A 239 -0.97 7.28 -8.42
N VAL A 240 -0.24 6.17 -8.29
CA VAL A 240 1.22 6.12 -8.48
C VAL A 240 1.59 6.54 -9.91
N ILE A 241 0.87 6.03 -10.89
CA ILE A 241 1.12 6.35 -12.31
C ILE A 241 0.97 7.86 -12.56
N ARG A 242 -0.08 8.48 -12.00
CA ARG A 242 -0.34 9.92 -12.13
C ARG A 242 0.69 10.77 -11.39
N GLN A 243 1.07 10.38 -10.17
CA GLN A 243 2.08 11.06 -9.36
C GLN A 243 3.44 11.14 -10.06
N HIS A 244 3.80 10.10 -10.82
CA HIS A 244 5.06 10.03 -11.57
C HIS A 244 4.93 10.51 -13.03
N ASN A 245 3.76 11.04 -13.42
CA ASN A 245 3.48 11.54 -14.78
C ASN A 245 3.74 10.50 -15.88
N PHE A 246 3.52 9.23 -15.61
CA PHE A 246 3.54 8.19 -16.63
C PHE A 246 2.28 8.21 -17.48
N ARG A 247 2.41 7.69 -18.70
CA ARG A 247 1.27 7.31 -19.52
C ARG A 247 0.67 6.01 -18.95
N MET A 248 -0.61 5.78 -19.20
CA MET A 248 -1.26 4.55 -18.78
C MET A 248 -2.30 4.07 -19.79
N ILE A 249 -2.58 2.78 -19.78
CA ILE A 249 -3.82 2.21 -20.27
C ILE A 249 -4.77 2.15 -19.07
N GLU A 250 -5.85 2.91 -19.16
CA GLU A 250 -6.96 2.81 -18.20
C GLU A 250 -7.71 1.50 -18.47
N LEU A 251 -7.76 0.65 -17.46
CA LEU A 251 -8.44 -0.63 -17.59
C LEU A 251 -9.96 -0.45 -17.41
N PRO A 252 -10.80 -1.21 -18.13
CA PRO A 252 -12.24 -1.22 -17.92
C PRO A 252 -12.63 -1.43 -16.46
N ALA A 253 -13.81 -0.95 -16.08
CA ALA A 253 -14.34 -1.06 -14.72
C ALA A 253 -14.36 -2.51 -14.19
N GLU A 254 -14.59 -3.48 -15.08
CA GLU A 254 -14.61 -4.91 -14.77
C GLU A 254 -13.22 -5.47 -14.41
N LEU A 255 -12.13 -4.76 -14.72
CA LEU A 255 -10.76 -5.22 -14.55
C LEU A 255 -9.94 -4.45 -13.53
N ASN A 256 -10.28 -3.18 -13.31
CA ASN A 256 -9.44 -2.22 -12.59
C ASN A 256 -9.51 -2.33 -11.06
N LEU A 257 -10.40 -3.16 -10.52
CA LEU A 257 -10.63 -3.35 -9.08
C LEU A 257 -10.95 -2.04 -8.32
N GLY A 258 -11.47 -1.02 -9.01
CA GLY A 258 -11.74 0.29 -8.40
C GLY A 258 -13.21 0.58 -8.14
N GLU A 259 -14.13 -0.15 -8.76
CA GLU A 259 -15.55 0.17 -8.78
C GLU A 259 -16.35 -0.74 -7.84
N ALA A 260 -17.05 -0.16 -6.88
CA ALA A 260 -17.87 -0.93 -5.93
C ALA A 260 -19.00 -1.71 -6.63
N GLU A 261 -19.52 -1.17 -7.73
CA GLU A 261 -20.59 -1.78 -8.53
C GLU A 261 -20.13 -3.08 -9.23
N GLN A 262 -18.82 -3.30 -9.34
CA GLN A 262 -18.24 -4.49 -9.95
C GLN A 262 -17.88 -5.59 -8.93
N ALA A 263 -18.36 -5.50 -7.69
CA ALA A 263 -18.05 -6.47 -6.63
C ALA A 263 -18.32 -7.92 -7.04
N ASP A 264 -19.44 -8.19 -7.71
CA ASP A 264 -19.81 -9.52 -8.21
C ASP A 264 -18.83 -10.03 -9.29
N THR A 265 -18.26 -9.12 -10.10
CA THR A 265 -17.25 -9.46 -11.11
C THR A 265 -15.92 -9.76 -10.45
N TYR A 266 -15.46 -8.88 -9.57
CA TYR A 266 -14.18 -9.03 -8.87
C TYR A 266 -14.14 -10.29 -8.00
N SER A 267 -15.24 -10.61 -7.32
CA SER A 267 -15.34 -11.78 -6.45
C SER A 267 -15.17 -13.13 -7.17
N LYS A 268 -15.18 -13.15 -8.50
CA LYS A 268 -14.91 -14.35 -9.29
C LYS A 268 -13.44 -14.79 -9.27
N VAL A 269 -12.54 -13.94 -8.82
CA VAL A 269 -11.12 -14.25 -8.75
C VAL A 269 -10.61 -14.09 -7.32
N ALA A 270 -9.86 -15.07 -6.84
CA ALA A 270 -9.16 -15.01 -5.56
C ALA A 270 -7.68 -15.40 -5.73
N VAL A 271 -6.83 -14.90 -4.84
CA VAL A 271 -5.43 -15.29 -4.75
C VAL A 271 -5.19 -15.97 -3.41
N LEU A 272 -4.67 -17.19 -3.44
CA LEU A 272 -4.24 -17.94 -2.27
C LEU A 272 -2.71 -17.96 -2.21
N LEU A 273 -2.14 -17.42 -1.13
CA LEU A 273 -0.72 -17.57 -0.84
C LEU A 273 -0.50 -18.89 -0.11
N ASP A 274 0.15 -19.83 -0.78
CA ASP A 274 0.39 -21.20 -0.24
C ASP A 274 1.70 -21.23 0.55
N PHE A 275 1.73 -20.50 1.69
CA PHE A 275 2.90 -20.39 2.56
C PHE A 275 2.76 -21.24 3.81
N GLN A 276 3.78 -22.01 4.11
CA GLN A 276 3.88 -22.71 5.40
C GLN A 276 4.09 -21.76 6.59
N ARG A 277 4.64 -20.56 6.33
CA ARG A 277 4.86 -19.53 7.36
C ARG A 277 3.57 -19.00 7.99
N PHE A 278 2.47 -19.02 7.25
CA PHE A 278 1.14 -18.67 7.74
C PHE A 278 0.35 -19.93 8.14
N ALA A 279 1.01 -20.95 8.70
CA ALA A 279 0.40 -22.25 8.98
C ALA A 279 -0.89 -22.17 9.82
N SER A 280 -1.08 -21.12 10.59
CA SER A 280 -2.31 -20.82 11.34
C SER A 280 -3.36 -20.03 10.55
N VAL A 281 -2.96 -19.33 9.48
CA VAL A 281 -3.82 -18.51 8.64
C VAL A 281 -3.46 -18.78 7.18
N LYS A 282 -4.42 -19.18 6.35
CA LYS A 282 -4.23 -19.27 4.90
C LYS A 282 -4.65 -17.93 4.31
N PRO A 283 -3.70 -17.07 3.87
CA PRO A 283 -4.06 -15.80 3.26
C PRO A 283 -4.71 -16.06 1.91
N GLU A 284 -6.02 -15.93 1.88
CA GLU A 284 -6.83 -15.94 0.66
C GLU A 284 -7.39 -14.55 0.47
N PHE A 285 -6.96 -13.89 -0.59
CA PHE A 285 -7.40 -12.57 -0.98
C PHE A 285 -8.50 -12.71 -2.00
N GLN A 286 -9.69 -12.32 -1.63
CA GLN A 286 -10.82 -12.24 -2.55
C GLN A 286 -10.69 -11.00 -3.43
N GLY A 287 -11.02 -11.11 -4.71
CA GLY A 287 -11.16 -9.95 -5.57
C GLY A 287 -12.29 -9.05 -5.09
N GLU A 288 -11.95 -7.82 -4.78
CA GLU A 288 -12.87 -6.80 -4.28
C GLU A 288 -12.41 -5.41 -4.69
N GLN A 289 -13.23 -4.40 -4.42
CA GLN A 289 -12.81 -3.01 -4.61
C GLN A 289 -11.60 -2.70 -3.74
N ILE A 290 -10.55 -2.16 -4.36
CA ILE A 290 -9.34 -1.73 -3.65
C ILE A 290 -9.70 -0.81 -2.48
N GLY A 291 -9.23 -1.13 -1.30
CA GLY A 291 -9.47 -0.35 -0.09
C GLY A 291 -8.22 -0.22 0.77
N TYR A 292 -7.83 1.00 1.08
CA TYR A 292 -6.73 1.29 1.99
C TYR A 292 -7.21 1.23 3.43
N GLY A 293 -6.47 0.51 4.27
CA GLY A 293 -6.75 0.37 5.69
C GLY A 293 -5.71 1.06 6.55
N ILE A 294 -6.15 1.70 7.65
CA ILE A 294 -5.31 2.31 8.66
C ILE A 294 -5.70 1.80 10.04
N THR A 295 -4.71 1.50 10.88
CA THR A 295 -4.91 1.09 12.28
C THR A 295 -3.75 1.52 13.17
N ILE A 296 -3.98 1.49 14.48
CA ILE A 296 -2.97 1.67 15.52
C ILE A 296 -2.73 0.30 16.16
N PRO A 297 -1.52 -0.27 16.07
CA PRO A 297 -1.22 -1.54 16.72
C PRO A 297 -1.44 -1.49 18.24
N SER A 298 -1.83 -2.62 18.86
CA SER A 298 -2.06 -2.70 20.30
C SER A 298 -0.81 -2.42 21.16
N GLY A 299 0.38 -2.63 20.57
CA GLY A 299 1.68 -2.35 21.17
C GLY A 299 2.29 -1.01 20.72
N ALA A 300 1.50 -0.09 20.15
CA ALA A 300 1.99 1.20 19.70
C ALA A 300 2.70 1.95 20.84
N PRO A 301 3.94 2.43 20.63
CA PRO A 301 4.70 3.19 21.65
C PRO A 301 3.99 4.46 22.09
N ASP A 302 3.34 5.16 21.17
CA ASP A 302 2.65 6.43 21.42
C ASP A 302 1.23 6.43 20.80
N PRO A 303 0.27 5.78 21.48
CA PRO A 303 -1.09 5.69 20.97
C PRO A 303 -1.83 7.06 20.92
N GLU A 304 -1.40 8.05 21.71
CA GLU A 304 -2.01 9.39 21.68
C GLU A 304 -1.58 10.18 20.44
N ALA A 305 -0.28 10.20 20.12
CA ALA A 305 0.22 10.81 18.90
C ALA A 305 -0.28 10.07 17.66
N ALA A 306 -0.37 8.73 17.71
CA ALA A 306 -0.95 7.92 16.65
C ALA A 306 -2.42 8.29 16.36
N GLN A 307 -3.25 8.48 17.40
CA GLN A 307 -4.64 8.93 17.25
C GLN A 307 -4.74 10.31 16.62
N LEU A 308 -3.87 11.24 17.00
CA LEU A 308 -3.82 12.58 16.39
C LEU A 308 -3.48 12.49 14.91
N PHE A 309 -2.51 11.64 14.53
CA PHE A 309 -2.11 11.45 13.14
C PHE A 309 -3.22 10.78 12.31
N VAL A 310 -3.82 9.71 12.82
CA VAL A 310 -4.95 9.05 12.14
C VAL A 310 -6.12 10.03 11.98
N ALA A 311 -6.46 10.80 13.02
CA ALA A 311 -7.49 11.82 12.94
C ALA A 311 -7.16 12.93 11.91
N PHE A 312 -5.90 13.29 11.77
CA PHE A 312 -5.43 14.26 10.77
C PHE A 312 -5.59 13.71 9.34
N VAL A 313 -5.15 12.46 9.09
CA VAL A 313 -5.29 11.77 7.79
C VAL A 313 -6.76 11.70 7.35
N LEU A 314 -7.67 11.40 8.28
CA LEU A 314 -9.11 11.28 8.02
C LEU A 314 -9.85 12.62 7.99
N GLY A 315 -9.23 13.68 8.52
CA GLY A 315 -9.78 15.03 8.58
C GLY A 315 -9.78 15.74 7.22
N GLU A 316 -10.36 16.95 7.18
CA GLU A 316 -10.54 17.74 5.96
C GLU A 316 -9.21 17.98 5.23
N GLU A 317 -8.20 18.50 5.93
CA GLU A 317 -6.87 18.81 5.37
C GLU A 317 -6.16 17.54 4.85
N GLY A 318 -6.20 16.42 5.61
CA GLY A 318 -5.63 15.16 5.18
C GLY A 318 -6.32 14.62 3.93
N ARG A 319 -7.63 14.76 3.84
CA ARG A 319 -8.42 14.36 2.66
C ARG A 319 -8.08 15.20 1.43
N GLU A 320 -7.89 16.51 1.60
CA GLU A 320 -7.47 17.40 0.51
C GLU A 320 -6.08 17.04 -0.02
N ILE A 321 -5.13 16.74 0.87
CA ILE A 321 -3.78 16.30 0.50
C ILE A 321 -3.85 14.98 -0.28
N MET A 322 -4.56 13.97 0.24
CA MET A 322 -4.72 12.69 -0.43
C MET A 322 -5.36 12.83 -1.82
N ALA A 323 -6.37 13.69 -1.95
CA ALA A 323 -7.05 13.96 -3.21
C ALA A 323 -6.13 14.68 -4.22
N ALA A 324 -5.33 15.64 -3.76
CA ALA A 324 -4.34 16.34 -4.58
C ALA A 324 -3.31 15.35 -5.16
N GLU A 325 -2.97 14.31 -4.39
CA GLU A 325 -2.05 13.24 -4.77
C GLU A 325 -2.77 12.04 -5.42
N HIS A 326 -3.92 12.28 -6.04
CA HIS A 326 -4.67 11.29 -6.84
C HIS A 326 -5.10 10.03 -6.09
N HIS A 327 -5.24 10.08 -4.76
CA HIS A 327 -5.82 8.99 -3.97
C HIS A 327 -7.30 9.28 -3.68
N PRO A 328 -8.23 8.61 -4.36
CA PRO A 328 -9.66 8.78 -4.10
C PRO A 328 -9.99 8.34 -2.67
N GLN A 329 -10.61 9.23 -1.93
CA GLN A 329 -11.07 8.96 -0.57
C GLN A 329 -12.51 8.45 -0.57
N LEU A 330 -12.86 7.65 0.42
CA LEU A 330 -14.26 7.35 0.67
C LEU A 330 -14.96 8.59 1.20
N ASP A 331 -16.19 8.86 0.75
CA ASP A 331 -16.98 10.00 1.26
C ASP A 331 -17.07 9.96 2.78
N LEU A 332 -17.31 8.78 3.33
CA LEU A 332 -17.26 8.50 4.74
C LEU A 332 -16.42 7.22 4.98
N PRO A 333 -15.28 7.31 5.66
CA PRO A 333 -14.49 6.15 6.03
C PRO A 333 -15.30 5.09 6.79
N VAL A 334 -14.95 3.82 6.61
CA VAL A 334 -15.69 2.67 7.17
C VAL A 334 -14.80 1.93 8.16
N ALA A 335 -15.27 1.76 9.38
CA ALA A 335 -14.52 1.10 10.45
C ALA A 335 -15.02 -0.30 10.76
N ASP A 336 -14.15 -1.28 10.64
CA ASP A 336 -14.31 -2.58 11.29
C ASP A 336 -13.90 -2.46 12.77
N GLY A 337 -14.60 -3.17 13.65
CA GLY A 337 -14.33 -3.05 15.09
C GLY A 337 -14.71 -1.67 15.67
N TYR A 338 -15.67 -0.97 15.10
CA TYR A 338 -16.09 0.40 15.46
C TYR A 338 -16.23 0.64 16.96
N GLN A 339 -16.74 -0.34 17.73
CA GLN A 339 -16.92 -0.21 19.17
C GLN A 339 -15.58 -0.14 19.95
N ARG A 340 -14.50 -0.62 19.35
CA ARG A 340 -13.15 -0.64 19.93
C ARG A 340 -12.29 0.55 19.50
N LEU A 341 -12.80 1.36 18.55
CA LEU A 341 -12.12 2.59 18.14
C LEU A 341 -11.92 3.56 19.31
N PRO A 342 -10.79 4.26 19.34
CA PRO A 342 -10.63 5.46 20.17
C PRO A 342 -11.79 6.45 19.92
N GLU A 343 -12.31 7.03 21.00
CA GLU A 343 -13.47 7.95 20.92
C GLU A 343 -13.24 9.12 19.96
N ALA A 344 -11.99 9.60 19.85
CA ALA A 344 -11.62 10.70 18.95
C ALA A 344 -11.80 10.36 17.46
N LEU A 345 -11.74 9.07 17.09
CA LEU A 345 -11.83 8.62 15.70
C LEU A 345 -13.26 8.29 15.27
N LYS A 346 -14.17 7.98 16.20
CA LYS A 346 -15.55 7.59 15.89
C LYS A 346 -16.33 8.62 15.06
N PRO A 347 -16.20 9.94 15.30
CA PRO A 347 -16.90 10.94 14.48
C PRO A 347 -16.43 11.01 13.02
N LEU A 348 -15.26 10.46 12.70
CA LEU A 348 -14.61 10.54 11.38
C LEU A 348 -14.96 9.36 10.47
N CYS A 349 -15.73 8.37 10.96
CA CYS A 349 -16.06 7.16 10.22
C CYS A 349 -17.42 6.61 10.62
N GLN A 350 -17.91 5.64 9.84
CA GLN A 350 -19.11 4.86 10.15
C GLN A 350 -18.74 3.40 10.43
N PRO A 351 -19.56 2.66 11.19
CA PRO A 351 -19.34 1.23 11.36
C PRO A 351 -19.43 0.49 10.03
N ALA A 352 -18.65 -0.56 9.86
CA ALA A 352 -18.81 -1.52 8.78
C ALA A 352 -20.19 -2.16 8.85
N PRO A 353 -20.81 -2.47 7.67
CA PRO A 353 -22.13 -3.08 7.58
C PRO A 353 -22.24 -4.45 8.24
#